data_d9f8576b09f40204d6520e9db5f64463
#
_entry.id   d9f8576b09f40204d6520e9db5f64463
#
_cell.length_a   1.000
_cell.length_b   1.000
_cell.length_c   1.000
_cell.angle_alpha   90.00
_cell.angle_beta   90.00
_cell.angle_gamma   90.00
#
_symmetry.space_group_name_H-M   'P 1'
#
loop_
_entity.id
_entity.type
_entity.pdbx_description
1 polymer ?
#
loop_
_entity_poly.entity_id
_entity_poly.type
_entity_poly.pdbx_seq_one_letter_code
_entity_poly.pdbx_strand_id
1 'polypeptide(L)'
;IVRNGEVTELRKDIVDLFDDRTVTFLIGSSVSFDGLLAEKGYPAAFGPTIQLTALPCTPVGPFAGNMAVTIRSFAPDLVDDVWAFTSHFPTCHGAPIGKNNAAELGIEDLNVNMNGQQFAVPDGTDRLYWACGITPRIVAEQAKLPFMISYTPGHAMITDIPTESLYQPNN
;
A
#
# COMPACT_ATOMS: atom_id res chain seq x y z
N ILE A 1 -15.68 10.25 3.53
CA ILE A 1 -16.15 10.22 4.93
C ILE A 1 -16.67 8.83 5.20
N VAL A 2 -16.22 8.24 6.29
CA VAL A 2 -16.64 6.90 6.73
C VAL A 2 -17.35 7.04 8.09
N ARG A 3 -18.51 6.41 8.22
CA ARG A 3 -19.28 6.37 9.47
C ARG A 3 -19.67 4.93 9.78
N ASN A 4 -19.37 4.48 10.99
CA ASN A 4 -19.66 3.12 11.43
C ASN A 4 -19.14 2.03 10.45
N GLY A 5 -18.00 2.29 9.82
CA GLY A 5 -17.37 1.38 8.86
C GLY A 5 -17.86 1.49 7.41
N GLU A 6 -18.80 2.39 7.12
CA GLU A 6 -19.37 2.56 5.77
C GLU A 6 -18.99 3.92 5.17
N VAL A 7 -18.63 3.94 3.88
CA VAL A 7 -18.41 5.19 3.14
C VAL A 7 -19.75 5.88 2.94
N THR A 8 -19.92 7.04 3.57
CA THR A 8 -21.18 7.80 3.54
C THR A 8 -21.15 9.00 2.64
N GLU A 9 -19.96 9.56 2.35
CA GLU A 9 -19.83 10.79 1.58
C GLU A 9 -18.46 10.86 0.91
N LEU A 10 -18.41 11.40 -0.31
CA LEU A 10 -17.18 11.81 -0.99
C LEU A 10 -17.11 13.34 -1.02
N ARG A 11 -16.03 13.91 -0.53
CA ARG A 11 -15.84 15.37 -0.42
C ARG A 11 -14.52 15.80 -1.05
N LYS A 12 -14.51 17.00 -1.60
CA LYS A 12 -13.29 17.67 -2.09
C LYS A 12 -12.60 18.50 -1.00
N ASP A 13 -13.34 18.84 0.04
CA ASP A 13 -12.88 19.66 1.15
C ASP A 13 -13.41 19.07 2.46
N ILE A 14 -12.56 19.07 3.49
CA ILE A 14 -12.84 18.49 4.80
C ILE A 14 -12.49 19.45 5.96
N VAL A 15 -12.16 20.70 5.65
CA VAL A 15 -11.71 21.69 6.65
C VAL A 15 -12.73 21.86 7.77
N ASP A 16 -14.04 21.86 7.45
CA ASP A 16 -15.13 21.98 8.40
C ASP A 16 -15.30 20.76 9.33
N LEU A 17 -14.61 19.65 9.03
CA LEU A 17 -14.67 18.42 9.81
C LEU A 17 -13.49 18.28 10.78
N PHE A 18 -12.48 19.14 10.67
CA PHE A 18 -11.34 19.16 11.58
C PHE A 18 -11.64 20.00 12.81
N ASP A 19 -11.34 19.42 13.97
CA ASP A 19 -11.39 20.11 15.27
C ASP A 19 -10.18 19.71 16.14
N ASP A 20 -10.06 20.28 17.34
CA ASP A 20 -8.95 20.05 18.26
C ASP A 20 -8.84 18.60 18.75
N ARG A 21 -9.84 17.75 18.47
CA ARG A 21 -9.86 16.33 18.83
C ARG A 21 -9.46 15.44 17.66
N THR A 22 -9.26 16.02 16.48
CA THR A 22 -8.89 15.27 15.26
C THR A 22 -7.46 14.73 15.38
N VAL A 23 -7.30 13.42 15.28
CA VAL A 23 -6.01 12.75 15.21
C VAL A 23 -5.75 12.32 13.77
N THR A 24 -4.63 12.78 13.20
CA THR A 24 -4.27 12.53 11.81
C THR A 24 -3.06 11.61 11.73
N PHE A 25 -3.14 10.61 10.85
CA PHE A 25 -2.04 9.70 10.53
C PHE A 25 -1.58 9.94 9.10
N LEU A 26 -0.30 10.27 8.93
CA LEU A 26 0.37 10.26 7.64
C LEU A 26 1.07 8.92 7.47
N ILE A 27 0.67 8.19 6.43
CA ILE A 27 1.21 6.86 6.15
C ILE A 27 1.94 6.93 4.82
N GLY A 28 3.23 6.57 4.83
CA GLY A 28 4.03 6.51 3.62
C GLY A 28 3.45 5.52 2.61
N SER A 29 3.84 5.68 1.36
CA SER A 29 3.36 4.83 0.26
C SER A 29 4.53 4.29 -0.55
N SER A 30 4.46 3.03 -0.93
CA SER A 30 5.42 2.43 -1.86
C SER A 30 5.38 3.05 -3.26
N VAL A 31 4.32 3.79 -3.61
CA VAL A 31 4.24 4.55 -4.87
C VAL A 31 5.30 5.67 -4.91
N SER A 32 5.73 6.16 -3.75
CA SER A 32 6.76 7.21 -3.65
C SER A 32 8.06 6.84 -4.36
N PHE A 33 8.50 5.58 -4.33
CA PHE A 33 9.75 5.18 -4.96
C PHE A 33 9.61 4.69 -6.41
N ASP A 34 8.40 4.65 -7.00
CA ASP A 34 8.21 4.14 -8.38
C ASP A 34 8.99 4.94 -9.42
N GLY A 35 9.02 6.27 -9.29
CA GLY A 35 9.84 7.14 -10.15
C GLY A 35 11.32 6.82 -10.05
N LEU A 36 11.83 6.70 -8.81
CA LEU A 36 13.24 6.39 -8.58
C LEU A 36 13.64 5.00 -9.08
N LEU A 37 12.76 4.00 -8.97
CA LEU A 37 12.99 2.68 -9.54
C LEU A 37 13.15 2.77 -11.06
N ALA A 38 12.26 3.50 -11.74
CA ALA A 38 12.33 3.69 -13.19
C ALA A 38 13.62 4.43 -13.62
N GLU A 39 14.00 5.49 -12.91
CA GLU A 39 15.23 6.25 -13.15
C GLU A 39 16.51 5.42 -12.96
N LYS A 40 16.48 4.47 -12.03
CA LYS A 40 17.60 3.54 -11.79
C LYS A 40 17.65 2.37 -12.79
N GLY A 41 16.71 2.29 -13.71
CA GLY A 41 16.64 1.21 -14.69
C GLY A 41 15.93 -0.04 -14.17
N TYR A 42 15.09 0.08 -13.14
CA TYR A 42 14.28 -0.99 -12.57
C TYR A 42 12.77 -0.77 -12.82
N PRO A 43 12.34 -0.62 -14.09
CA PRO A 43 10.94 -0.36 -14.38
C PRO A 43 10.08 -1.58 -14.01
N ALA A 44 8.95 -1.36 -13.36
CA ALA A 44 7.97 -2.40 -13.16
C ALA A 44 7.34 -2.80 -14.51
N ALA A 45 7.32 -4.08 -14.80
CA ALA A 45 6.65 -4.64 -15.98
C ALA A 45 5.12 -4.57 -15.81
N PHE A 46 4.65 -4.59 -14.55
CA PHE A 46 3.22 -4.48 -14.21
C PHE A 46 3.04 -3.98 -12.76
N GLY A 47 1.95 -3.30 -12.52
CA GLY A 47 1.54 -2.75 -11.21
C GLY A 47 1.75 -1.23 -11.14
N PRO A 48 1.48 -0.64 -9.95
CA PRO A 48 1.06 -1.31 -8.72
C PRO A 48 -0.40 -1.81 -8.75
N THR A 49 -0.66 -2.95 -8.16
CA THR A 49 -2.01 -3.43 -7.86
C THR A 49 -2.12 -3.85 -6.40
N ILE A 50 -3.34 -3.89 -5.84
CA ILE A 50 -3.56 -4.13 -4.41
C ILE A 50 -4.39 -5.40 -4.23
N GLN A 51 -3.92 -6.26 -3.31
CA GLN A 51 -4.59 -7.48 -2.89
C GLN A 51 -4.71 -7.54 -1.36
N LEU A 52 -5.81 -8.13 -0.89
CA LEU A 52 -5.96 -8.50 0.52
C LEU A 52 -5.30 -9.86 0.73
N THR A 53 -4.54 -10.00 1.80
CA THR A 53 -3.89 -11.27 2.16
C THR A 53 -4.64 -11.99 3.28
N ALA A 54 -4.24 -13.23 3.56
CA ALA A 54 -4.65 -13.94 4.76
C ALA A 54 -3.76 -13.65 5.98
N LEU A 55 -2.73 -12.81 5.86
CA LEU A 55 -1.84 -12.44 6.96
C LEU A 55 -2.57 -11.54 7.96
N PRO A 56 -2.76 -11.97 9.21
CA PRO A 56 -3.41 -11.14 10.21
C PRO A 56 -2.47 -10.01 10.69
N CYS A 57 -3.01 -8.81 10.84
CA CYS A 57 -2.36 -7.75 11.59
C CYS A 57 -2.43 -8.06 13.10
N THR A 58 -1.45 -7.62 13.88
CA THR A 58 -1.51 -7.71 15.34
C THR A 58 -2.71 -6.93 15.85
N PRO A 59 -3.69 -7.57 16.50
CA PRO A 59 -4.89 -6.87 16.96
C PRO A 59 -4.58 -5.96 18.16
N VAL A 60 -5.19 -4.76 18.16
CA VAL A 60 -5.10 -3.80 19.27
C VAL A 60 -6.49 -3.23 19.55
N GLY A 61 -7.06 -3.55 20.68
CA GLY A 61 -8.43 -3.15 21.04
C GLY A 61 -9.43 -3.61 19.96
N PRO A 62 -10.26 -2.72 19.41
CA PRO A 62 -11.22 -3.07 18.36
C PRO A 62 -10.58 -3.23 16.97
N PHE A 63 -9.30 -2.87 16.82
CA PHE A 63 -8.61 -2.91 15.53
C PHE A 63 -8.05 -4.31 15.28
N ALA A 64 -8.63 -5.00 14.33
CA ALA A 64 -8.18 -6.32 13.86
C ALA A 64 -8.50 -6.44 12.37
N GLY A 65 -7.72 -7.22 11.63
CA GLY A 65 -7.94 -7.45 10.21
C GLY A 65 -6.70 -8.02 9.55
N ASN A 66 -6.79 -8.23 8.25
CA ASN A 66 -5.70 -8.77 7.45
C ASN A 66 -4.95 -7.64 6.73
N MET A 67 -3.67 -7.88 6.50
CA MET A 67 -2.81 -6.98 5.74
C MET A 67 -3.22 -6.96 4.27
N ALA A 68 -3.28 -5.78 3.68
CA ALA A 68 -3.26 -5.61 2.24
C ALA A 68 -1.82 -5.45 1.74
N VAL A 69 -1.56 -5.90 0.53
CA VAL A 69 -0.26 -5.74 -0.13
C VAL A 69 -0.39 -5.01 -1.45
N THR A 70 0.64 -4.26 -1.78
CA THR A 70 0.84 -3.72 -3.12
C THR A 70 1.77 -4.65 -3.88
N ILE A 71 1.37 -5.04 -5.08
CA ILE A 71 2.09 -6.00 -5.93
C ILE A 71 2.65 -5.28 -7.15
N ARG A 72 3.90 -5.54 -7.47
CA ARG A 72 4.54 -5.17 -8.73
C ARG A 72 5.28 -6.36 -9.31
N SER A 73 5.32 -6.44 -10.62
CA SER A 73 6.08 -7.45 -11.36
C SER A 73 7.28 -6.81 -12.04
N PHE A 74 8.39 -7.51 -12.03
CA PHE A 74 9.66 -7.08 -12.63
C PHE A 74 10.25 -8.20 -13.47
N ALA A 75 11.21 -7.86 -14.34
CA ALA A 75 12.06 -8.86 -14.95
C ALA A 75 12.84 -9.61 -13.83
N PRO A 76 13.02 -10.95 -13.94
CA PRO A 76 13.58 -11.75 -12.85
C PRO A 76 14.98 -11.34 -12.40
N ASP A 77 15.77 -10.81 -13.31
CA ASP A 77 17.14 -10.33 -13.07
C ASP A 77 17.20 -9.00 -12.28
N LEU A 78 16.10 -8.26 -12.18
CA LEU A 78 16.02 -6.98 -11.46
C LEU A 78 15.52 -7.12 -10.02
N VAL A 79 14.94 -8.25 -9.67
CA VAL A 79 14.16 -8.41 -8.44
C VAL A 79 15.00 -8.20 -7.17
N ASP A 80 16.22 -8.73 -7.15
CA ASP A 80 17.08 -8.63 -5.97
C ASP A 80 17.60 -7.19 -5.80
N ASP A 81 17.86 -6.48 -6.89
CA ASP A 81 18.23 -5.07 -6.88
C ASP A 81 17.08 -4.17 -6.42
N VAL A 82 15.86 -4.45 -6.91
CA VAL A 82 14.63 -3.75 -6.46
C VAL A 82 14.41 -3.98 -4.97
N TRP A 83 14.57 -5.22 -4.49
CA TRP A 83 14.45 -5.54 -3.07
C TRP A 83 15.45 -4.75 -2.24
N ALA A 84 16.73 -4.81 -2.61
CA ALA A 84 17.80 -4.10 -1.91
C ALA A 84 17.57 -2.59 -1.93
N PHE A 85 17.21 -2.01 -3.08
CA PHE A 85 16.97 -0.58 -3.21
C PHE A 85 15.81 -0.09 -2.35
N THR A 86 14.65 -0.77 -2.42
CA THR A 86 13.45 -0.33 -1.69
C THR A 86 13.59 -0.50 -0.18
N SER A 87 14.46 -1.42 0.31
CA SER A 87 14.74 -1.58 1.74
C SER A 87 15.24 -0.30 2.39
N HIS A 88 15.88 0.59 1.63
CA HIS A 88 16.38 1.87 2.11
C HIS A 88 15.29 2.96 2.28
N PHE A 89 14.02 2.63 2.05
CA PHE A 89 12.89 3.58 2.20
C PHE A 89 11.89 3.09 3.27
N PRO A 90 12.30 2.92 4.53
CA PRO A 90 11.43 2.33 5.57
C PRO A 90 10.15 3.14 5.81
N THR A 91 10.18 4.46 5.59
CA THR A 91 9.00 5.33 5.68
C THR A 91 8.04 5.17 4.50
N CYS A 92 8.47 4.48 3.41
CA CYS A 92 7.66 4.16 2.24
C CYS A 92 7.40 2.64 2.14
N HIS A 93 7.25 1.97 3.27
CA HIS A 93 7.07 0.52 3.46
C HIS A 93 8.34 -0.34 3.35
N GLY A 94 9.49 0.22 2.96
CA GLY A 94 10.77 -0.47 2.96
C GLY A 94 10.86 -1.63 1.99
N ALA A 95 11.50 -2.72 2.44
CA ALA A 95 11.64 -3.94 1.65
C ALA A 95 10.29 -4.63 1.38
N PRO A 96 10.18 -5.39 0.28
CA PRO A 96 9.07 -6.31 0.08
C PRO A 96 8.97 -7.31 1.24
N ILE A 97 7.76 -7.78 1.51
CA ILE A 97 7.47 -8.84 2.50
C ILE A 97 7.48 -10.23 1.87
N GLY A 98 7.55 -10.33 0.56
CA GLY A 98 7.55 -11.59 -0.17
C GLY A 98 7.90 -11.46 -1.64
N LYS A 99 8.30 -12.59 -2.23
CA LYS A 99 8.63 -12.77 -3.65
C LYS A 99 7.96 -14.05 -4.15
N ASN A 100 7.13 -13.96 -5.18
CA ASN A 100 6.47 -15.11 -5.84
C ASN A 100 5.69 -16.06 -4.90
N ASN A 101 5.34 -15.62 -3.70
CA ASN A 101 4.74 -16.43 -2.66
C ASN A 101 3.25 -16.11 -2.41
N ALA A 102 2.50 -15.81 -3.47
CA ALA A 102 1.08 -15.42 -3.40
C ALA A 102 0.23 -16.42 -2.59
N ALA A 103 0.44 -17.73 -2.79
CA ALA A 103 -0.30 -18.75 -2.07
C ALA A 103 -0.03 -18.72 -0.55
N GLU A 104 1.21 -18.46 -0.12
CA GLU A 104 1.57 -18.31 1.30
C GLU A 104 0.93 -17.06 1.90
N LEU A 105 0.74 -16.01 1.08
CA LEU A 105 0.04 -14.80 1.47
C LEU A 105 -1.49 -14.96 1.44
N GLY A 106 -2.00 -16.11 0.99
CA GLY A 106 -3.44 -16.38 0.84
C GLY A 106 -4.10 -15.59 -0.30
N ILE A 107 -3.32 -15.25 -1.33
CA ILE A 107 -3.83 -14.61 -2.55
C ILE A 107 -4.17 -15.70 -3.56
N GLU A 108 -5.45 -15.88 -3.82
CA GLU A 108 -5.96 -16.97 -4.68
C GLU A 108 -5.82 -16.66 -6.17
N ASP A 109 -6.09 -15.42 -6.58
CA ASP A 109 -6.01 -15.00 -7.98
C ASP A 109 -5.25 -13.68 -8.11
N LEU A 110 -4.09 -13.76 -8.77
CA LEU A 110 -3.24 -12.59 -9.03
C LEU A 110 -3.78 -11.69 -10.15
N ASN A 111 -4.73 -12.16 -10.93
CA ASN A 111 -5.33 -11.41 -12.04
C ASN A 111 -6.58 -10.61 -11.64
N VAL A 112 -6.93 -10.61 -10.35
CA VAL A 112 -8.06 -9.85 -9.83
C VAL A 112 -7.58 -9.02 -8.64
N ASN A 113 -7.76 -7.70 -8.65
CA ASN A 113 -7.42 -6.87 -7.49
C ASN A 113 -8.50 -6.93 -6.40
N MET A 114 -8.21 -6.34 -5.24
CA MET A 114 -9.14 -6.33 -4.09
C MET A 114 -10.52 -5.71 -4.40
N ASN A 115 -10.68 -4.98 -5.50
CA ASN A 115 -11.95 -4.38 -5.94
C ASN A 115 -12.65 -5.21 -7.03
N GLY A 116 -12.14 -6.42 -7.34
CA GLY A 116 -12.71 -7.29 -8.38
C GLY A 116 -12.33 -6.89 -9.82
N GLN A 117 -11.45 -5.93 -10.02
CA GLN A 117 -10.99 -5.56 -11.35
C GLN A 117 -10.01 -6.60 -11.88
N GLN A 118 -10.27 -7.08 -13.09
CA GLN A 118 -9.41 -8.06 -13.77
C GLN A 118 -8.29 -7.38 -14.55
N PHE A 119 -7.13 -8.04 -14.58
CA PHE A 119 -5.96 -7.66 -15.38
C PHE A 119 -5.11 -8.91 -15.68
N ALA A 120 -4.21 -8.79 -16.64
CA ALA A 120 -3.28 -9.87 -16.95
C ALA A 120 -1.90 -9.51 -16.39
N VAL A 121 -1.38 -10.36 -15.49
CA VAL A 121 0.00 -10.24 -15.02
C VAL A 121 0.91 -10.82 -16.11
N PRO A 122 1.95 -10.10 -16.58
CA PRO A 122 2.83 -10.59 -17.64
C PRO A 122 3.54 -11.88 -17.26
N ASP A 123 3.56 -12.84 -18.20
CA ASP A 123 4.33 -14.07 -18.07
C ASP A 123 5.82 -13.80 -17.98
N GLY A 124 6.56 -14.70 -17.32
CA GLY A 124 8.02 -14.60 -17.20
C GLY A 124 8.51 -13.46 -16.32
N THR A 125 7.63 -12.85 -15.53
CA THR A 125 7.98 -11.84 -14.53
C THR A 125 7.94 -12.40 -13.12
N ASP A 126 8.79 -11.87 -12.24
CA ASP A 126 8.76 -12.13 -10.80
C ASP A 126 7.96 -11.03 -10.08
N ARG A 127 7.26 -11.43 -9.02
CA ARG A 127 6.36 -10.55 -8.26
C ARG A 127 6.95 -10.25 -6.89
N LEU A 128 6.95 -8.98 -6.53
CA LEU A 128 7.27 -8.51 -5.20
C LEU A 128 6.02 -7.93 -4.53
N TYR A 129 5.92 -8.15 -3.22
CA TYR A 129 4.77 -7.77 -2.40
C TYR A 129 5.21 -6.83 -1.29
N TRP A 130 4.66 -5.63 -1.24
CA TRP A 130 4.89 -4.66 -0.15
C TRP A 130 3.66 -4.54 0.72
N ALA A 131 3.84 -4.38 2.02
CA ALA A 131 2.75 -3.94 2.88
C ALA A 131 2.13 -2.66 2.31
N CYS A 132 0.80 -2.56 2.34
CA CYS A 132 0.09 -1.45 1.70
C CYS A 132 -0.53 -0.51 2.73
N GLY A 133 -0.37 0.80 2.50
CA GLY A 133 -0.93 1.86 3.33
C GLY A 133 -2.46 1.87 3.43
N ILE A 134 -3.16 1.09 2.61
CA ILE A 134 -4.61 0.91 2.73
C ILE A 134 -5.01 0.01 3.91
N THR A 135 -4.08 -0.81 4.42
CA THR A 135 -4.33 -1.73 5.55
C THR A 135 -4.97 -1.04 6.76
N PRO A 136 -4.43 0.09 7.28
CA PRO A 136 -5.04 0.79 8.41
C PRO A 136 -6.47 1.26 8.13
N ARG A 137 -6.76 1.67 6.89
CA ARG A 137 -8.12 2.05 6.50
C ARG A 137 -9.07 0.85 6.58
N ILE A 138 -8.70 -0.30 6.01
CA ILE A 138 -9.50 -1.53 6.03
C ILE A 138 -9.78 -1.95 7.48
N VAL A 139 -8.75 -1.95 8.32
CA VAL A 139 -8.86 -2.31 9.75
C VAL A 139 -9.78 -1.34 10.50
N ALA A 140 -9.70 -0.04 10.22
CA ALA A 140 -10.55 0.98 10.84
C ALA A 140 -12.03 0.87 10.37
N GLU A 141 -12.26 0.56 9.11
CA GLU A 141 -13.61 0.27 8.59
C GLU A 141 -14.21 -0.97 9.25
N GLN A 142 -13.44 -2.05 9.41
CA GLN A 142 -13.87 -3.27 10.12
C GLN A 142 -14.13 -3.04 11.60
N ALA A 143 -13.37 -2.16 12.25
CA ALA A 143 -13.60 -1.74 13.64
C ALA A 143 -14.86 -0.89 13.81
N LYS A 144 -15.55 -0.52 12.72
CA LYS A 144 -16.77 0.28 12.69
C LYS A 144 -16.66 1.58 13.50
N LEU A 145 -15.55 2.30 13.31
CA LEU A 145 -15.37 3.59 13.98
C LEU A 145 -16.60 4.49 13.73
N PRO A 146 -17.07 5.21 14.75
CA PRO A 146 -18.21 6.12 14.60
C PRO A 146 -17.99 7.16 13.50
N PHE A 147 -16.74 7.62 13.35
CA PHE A 147 -16.33 8.60 12.35
C PHE A 147 -14.87 8.42 11.96
N MET A 148 -14.60 8.49 10.66
CA MET A 148 -13.24 8.50 10.11
C MET A 148 -13.24 9.30 8.79
N ILE A 149 -12.16 10.01 8.54
CA ILE A 149 -11.85 10.62 7.25
C ILE A 149 -10.72 9.82 6.62
N SER A 150 -10.87 9.44 5.36
CA SER A 150 -9.85 8.74 4.60
C SER A 150 -9.72 9.33 3.20
N TYR A 151 -8.58 9.11 2.57
CA TYR A 151 -8.38 9.51 1.17
C TYR A 151 -9.22 8.64 0.23
N THR A 152 -9.59 9.19 -0.91
CA THR A 152 -10.17 8.41 -2.02
C THR A 152 -9.08 7.54 -2.64
N PRO A 153 -9.30 6.24 -2.86
CA PRO A 153 -8.31 5.37 -3.49
C PRO A 153 -7.76 5.97 -4.80
N GLY A 154 -6.45 5.89 -4.99
CA GLY A 154 -5.76 6.50 -6.12
C GLY A 154 -5.46 8.00 -5.98
N HIS A 155 -5.86 8.64 -4.87
CA HIS A 155 -5.62 10.07 -4.60
C HIS A 155 -4.70 10.23 -3.40
N ALA A 156 -3.42 9.87 -3.55
CA ALA A 156 -2.43 10.06 -2.50
C ALA A 156 -2.19 11.57 -2.24
N MET A 157 -1.93 11.93 -1.00
CA MET A 157 -1.48 13.27 -0.66
C MET A 157 -0.04 13.45 -1.17
N ILE A 158 0.17 14.49 -1.98
CA ILE A 158 1.50 14.89 -2.43
C ILE A 158 2.06 15.88 -1.41
N THR A 159 3.29 15.63 -0.96
CA THR A 159 4.02 16.52 -0.07
C THR A 159 5.13 17.23 -0.84
N ASP A 160 5.75 18.23 -0.22
CA ASP A 160 6.94 18.93 -0.70
C ASP A 160 8.26 18.24 -0.29
N ILE A 161 8.17 17.04 0.31
CA ILE A 161 9.33 16.24 0.69
C ILE A 161 9.79 15.43 -0.54
N PRO A 162 10.99 15.68 -1.08
CA PRO A 162 11.53 14.88 -2.16
C PRO A 162 11.71 13.42 -1.72
N THR A 163 11.34 12.47 -2.57
CA THR A 163 11.43 11.03 -2.24
C THR A 163 12.86 10.61 -1.94
N GLU A 164 13.86 11.17 -2.62
CA GLU A 164 15.28 10.90 -2.40
C GLU A 164 15.73 11.20 -0.97
N SER A 165 15.10 12.21 -0.33
CA SER A 165 15.41 12.56 1.06
C SER A 165 14.92 11.53 2.08
N LEU A 166 14.07 10.61 1.67
CA LEU A 166 13.57 9.50 2.50
C LEU A 166 14.49 8.27 2.48
N TYR A 167 15.56 8.31 1.67
CA TYR A 167 16.55 7.25 1.57
C TYR A 167 17.39 7.16 2.85
N GLN A 168 17.50 5.95 3.42
CA GLN A 168 18.28 5.65 4.62
C GLN A 168 19.34 4.58 4.31
N PRO A 169 20.61 4.95 4.12
CA PRO A 169 21.65 4.05 3.61
C PRO A 169 22.03 2.90 4.57
N ASN A 170 21.68 3.00 5.84
CA ASN A 170 22.08 2.05 6.88
C ASN A 170 20.92 1.19 7.40
N ASN A 171 19.87 1.06 6.61
CA ASN A 171 18.69 0.30 7.00
C ASN A 171 18.71 -1.10 6.39
#